data_9d427796c5c7af196cfec6bf8a1bdf76
#
_entry.id   9d427796c5c7af196cfec6bf8a1bdf76
#
_cell.length_a   1.000
_cell.length_b   1.000
_cell.length_c   1.000
_cell.angle_alpha   90.00
_cell.angle_beta   90.00
_cell.angle_gamma   90.00
#
_symmetry.space_group_name_H-M   'P 1'
#
loop_
_entity.id
_entity.type
_entity.pdbx_description
1 polymer ?
#
loop_
_entity_poly.entity_id
_entity_poly.type
_entity_poly.pdbx_seq_one_letter_code
_entity_poly.pdbx_strand_id
1 'polypeptide(L)'
;VPGGEVENLNLVTQENREASMLVTTLEDGSVVYLAQESTLQYPEHFATDKREVNLQGEAFFDVAKNHEQTFLIETGKVRIEVLGTAFNVRSHEDDSFRLSVQRGRVKVSLKQGGQSVLVSAGKTVTLQARQLQLSETEDSDEFRQYTKNIRFKDECLEDILRVVNAEAPTLQIQVA
;
A
#
# COMPACT_ATOMS: atom_id res chain seq x y z
N VAL A 1 10.83 6.14 28.54
CA VAL A 1 10.89 6.05 27.86
C VAL A 1 10.50 5.97 27.56
N PRO A 2 10.67 6.23 28.16
CA PRO A 2 10.15 5.84 27.48
C PRO A 2 10.04 5.49 26.37
N GLY A 3 9.74 5.88 26.09
CA GLY A 3 9.44 5.57 24.79
C GLY A 3 10.23 4.48 24.26
N GLY A 4 11.26 4.28 24.76
CA GLY A 4 12.17 3.29 24.25
C GLY A 4 11.56 1.96 24.00
N GLU A 5 10.53 1.67 24.65
CA GLU A 5 10.03 0.34 24.57
C GLU A 5 9.51 -0.06 23.23
N VAL A 6 9.11 0.85 22.41
CA VAL A 6 8.59 0.44 21.11
C VAL A 6 9.66 0.06 20.15
N GLU A 7 10.86 0.25 20.54
CA GLU A 7 11.94 0.00 19.63
C GLU A 7 12.24 -1.42 19.42
N ASN A 8 11.66 -2.29 20.17
CA ASN A 8 11.90 -3.71 20.00
C ASN A 8 11.16 -4.32 18.83
N LEU A 9 10.49 -3.50 18.04
CA LEU A 9 9.85 -4.00 16.82
C LEU A 9 10.92 -4.41 15.82
N ASN A 10 10.86 -5.65 15.38
CA ASN A 10 11.72 -6.13 14.31
C ASN A 10 11.11 -5.70 13.00
N LEU A 11 11.82 -4.89 12.25
CA LEU A 11 11.33 -4.38 10.98
C LEU A 11 11.80 -5.26 9.83
N VAL A 12 10.89 -5.57 8.93
CA VAL A 12 11.16 -6.29 7.69
C VAL A 12 11.20 -5.28 6.57
N THR A 13 12.23 -5.34 5.74
CA THR A 13 12.36 -4.46 4.58
C THR A 13 12.27 -5.29 3.32
N GLN A 14 11.32 -4.95 2.44
CA GLN A 14 11.18 -5.55 1.13
C GLN A 14 11.53 -4.52 0.09
N GLU A 15 12.45 -4.86 -0.80
CA GLU A 15 12.85 -3.98 -1.89
C GLU A 15 12.69 -4.73 -3.20
N ASN A 16 12.01 -4.15 -4.17
CA ASN A 16 11.81 -4.78 -5.47
C ASN A 16 12.62 -4.05 -6.52
N ARG A 17 13.62 -4.71 -7.05
CA ARG A 17 14.47 -4.16 -8.11
C ARG A 17 14.15 -4.72 -9.48
N GLU A 18 13.20 -5.66 -9.56
CA GLU A 18 12.86 -6.32 -10.81
C GLU A 18 11.61 -5.72 -11.42
N ALA A 19 11.45 -5.91 -12.72
CA ALA A 19 10.31 -5.33 -13.45
C ALA A 19 8.97 -5.92 -13.04
N SER A 20 8.95 -7.17 -12.58
CA SER A 20 7.69 -7.77 -12.11
C SER A 20 7.33 -7.26 -10.73
N MET A 21 6.04 -7.22 -10.44
CA MET A 21 5.56 -6.83 -9.11
C MET A 21 5.95 -7.89 -8.08
N LEU A 22 6.42 -7.44 -6.93
CA LEU A 22 6.72 -8.35 -5.82
C LEU A 22 5.51 -8.39 -4.90
N VAL A 23 4.90 -9.55 -4.75
CA VAL A 23 3.71 -9.72 -3.93
C VAL A 23 4.10 -10.17 -2.54
N THR A 24 3.67 -9.42 -1.54
CA THR A 24 3.96 -9.70 -0.13
C THR A 24 2.64 -9.78 0.62
N THR A 25 2.44 -10.85 1.38
CA THR A 25 1.28 -11.01 2.25
C THR A 25 1.70 -10.70 3.67
N LEU A 26 0.96 -9.80 4.32
CA LEU A 26 1.25 -9.39 5.69
C LEU A 26 0.52 -10.30 6.68
N GLU A 27 0.89 -10.20 7.96
CA GLU A 27 0.35 -11.14 8.96
C GLU A 27 -1.17 -11.00 9.14
N ASP A 28 -1.73 -9.83 8.83
CA ASP A 28 -3.17 -9.60 8.94
C ASP A 28 -3.96 -10.07 7.73
N GLY A 29 -3.30 -10.65 6.73
CA GLY A 29 -3.93 -11.06 5.49
C GLY A 29 -3.94 -10.01 4.40
N SER A 30 -3.46 -8.81 4.68
CA SER A 30 -3.33 -7.78 3.65
C SER A 30 -2.27 -8.18 2.64
N VAL A 31 -2.46 -7.77 1.38
CA VAL A 31 -1.54 -8.09 0.29
C VAL A 31 -1.01 -6.80 -0.30
N VAL A 32 0.29 -6.75 -0.52
CA VAL A 32 0.95 -5.59 -1.12
C VAL A 32 1.63 -6.03 -2.42
N TYR A 33 1.33 -5.31 -3.49
CA TYR A 33 1.98 -5.52 -4.80
C TYR A 33 2.99 -4.40 -4.98
N LEU A 34 4.26 -4.71 -4.78
CA LEU A 34 5.34 -3.71 -4.76
C LEU A 34 5.95 -3.58 -6.14
N ALA A 35 5.93 -2.36 -6.68
CA ALA A 35 6.45 -2.09 -8.02
C ALA A 35 7.96 -2.03 -8.02
N GLN A 36 8.54 -1.98 -9.23
CA GLN A 36 9.97 -1.87 -9.40
C GLN A 36 10.51 -0.59 -8.76
N GLU A 37 11.70 -0.68 -8.17
CA GLU A 37 12.39 0.43 -7.52
C GLU A 37 11.62 0.97 -6.32
N SER A 38 10.86 0.13 -5.66
CA SER A 38 10.07 0.51 -4.50
C SER A 38 10.48 -0.29 -3.28
N THR A 39 10.29 0.31 -2.11
CA THR A 39 10.68 -0.29 -0.83
C THR A 39 9.50 -0.22 0.12
N LEU A 40 9.21 -1.34 0.77
CA LEU A 40 8.20 -1.44 1.81
C LEU A 40 8.86 -1.90 3.09
N GLN A 41 8.59 -1.20 4.19
CA GLN A 41 9.11 -1.59 5.49
C GLN A 41 7.93 -1.74 6.45
N TYR A 42 7.91 -2.85 7.17
CA TYR A 42 6.81 -3.14 8.10
C TYR A 42 7.34 -3.97 9.27
N PRO A 43 6.64 -3.94 10.42
CA PRO A 43 7.09 -4.75 11.57
C PRO A 43 6.76 -6.21 11.34
N GLU A 44 7.56 -7.07 11.93
CA GLU A 44 7.32 -8.53 11.89
C GLU A 44 5.96 -8.86 12.48
N HIS A 45 5.56 -8.13 13.52
CA HIS A 45 4.24 -8.27 14.15
C HIS A 45 3.65 -6.89 14.36
N PHE A 46 2.39 -6.71 13.94
CA PHE A 46 1.71 -5.44 14.12
C PHE A 46 1.36 -5.21 15.60
N ALA A 47 1.29 -3.91 15.96
CA ALA A 47 0.80 -3.53 17.29
C ALA A 47 -0.68 -3.88 17.41
N THR A 48 -1.20 -3.86 18.64
CA THR A 48 -2.59 -4.26 18.87
C THR A 48 -3.61 -3.25 18.36
N ASP A 49 -3.21 -1.97 18.24
CA ASP A 49 -4.12 -0.89 17.87
C ASP A 49 -3.88 -0.33 16.47
N LYS A 50 -2.81 -0.74 15.81
CA LYS A 50 -2.50 -0.21 14.47
C LYS A 50 -1.62 -1.15 13.67
N ARG A 51 -1.71 -1.00 12.36
CA ARG A 51 -0.89 -1.75 11.41
C ARG A 51 -0.09 -0.71 10.62
N GLU A 52 1.12 -0.42 11.06
CA GLU A 52 1.92 0.67 10.49
C GLU A 52 3.00 0.16 9.55
N VAL A 53 3.05 0.72 8.33
CA VAL A 53 4.07 0.39 7.34
C VAL A 53 4.63 1.67 6.74
N ASN A 54 5.84 1.58 6.17
CA ASN A 54 6.47 2.69 5.46
C ASN A 54 6.65 2.31 4.00
N LEU A 55 6.30 3.23 3.10
CA LEU A 55 6.43 3.01 1.67
C LEU A 55 7.27 4.09 1.03
N GLN A 56 8.19 3.67 0.15
CA GLN A 56 8.92 4.56 -0.73
C GLN A 56 8.79 3.98 -2.13
N GLY A 57 8.20 4.75 -3.05
CA GLY A 57 7.97 4.29 -4.39
C GLY A 57 6.50 4.02 -4.67
N GLU A 58 6.22 2.93 -5.36
CA GLU A 58 4.89 2.62 -5.85
C GLU A 58 4.44 1.24 -5.40
N ALA A 59 3.20 1.13 -4.94
CA ALA A 59 2.62 -0.15 -4.54
C ALA A 59 1.10 -0.10 -4.64
N PHE A 60 0.51 -1.26 -4.84
CA PHE A 60 -0.93 -1.45 -4.70
C PHE A 60 -1.17 -2.20 -3.39
N PHE A 61 -2.10 -1.69 -2.59
CA PHE A 61 -2.45 -2.29 -1.30
C PHE A 61 -3.85 -2.85 -1.35
N ASP A 62 -3.99 -4.11 -0.98
CA ASP A 62 -5.30 -4.72 -0.74
C ASP A 62 -5.33 -5.03 0.75
N VAL A 63 -5.90 -4.10 1.53
CA VAL A 63 -5.84 -4.13 2.98
C VAL A 63 -7.02 -4.90 3.54
N ALA A 64 -6.73 -5.88 4.39
CA ALA A 64 -7.75 -6.67 5.07
C ALA A 64 -8.53 -5.79 6.03
N LYS A 65 -9.85 -5.94 6.03
CA LYS A 65 -10.73 -5.11 6.83
C LYS A 65 -10.58 -5.41 8.32
N ASN A 66 -10.31 -4.38 9.10
CA ASN A 66 -10.24 -4.49 10.56
C ASN A 66 -10.47 -3.10 11.16
N HIS A 67 -11.67 -2.88 11.68
CA HIS A 67 -12.04 -1.58 12.24
C HIS A 67 -11.34 -1.26 13.55
N GLU A 68 -10.81 -2.28 14.23
CA GLU A 68 -10.17 -2.08 15.52
C GLU A 68 -8.68 -1.79 15.41
N GLN A 69 -8.13 -1.94 14.21
CA GLN A 69 -6.69 -1.82 14.01
C GLN A 69 -6.44 -1.06 12.70
N THR A 70 -6.29 0.24 12.81
CA THR A 70 -6.09 1.11 11.63
C THR A 70 -4.82 0.74 10.90
N PHE A 71 -4.89 0.71 9.57
CA PHE A 71 -3.72 0.49 8.72
C PHE A 71 -3.16 1.84 8.33
N LEU A 72 -1.90 2.09 8.72
CA LEU A 72 -1.23 3.36 8.49
C LEU A 72 -0.08 3.18 7.53
N ILE A 73 -0.05 4.00 6.48
CA ILE A 73 1.08 3.99 5.54
C ILE A 73 1.76 5.34 5.65
N GLU A 74 3.04 5.30 6.03
CA GLU A 74 3.86 6.50 6.10
C GLU A 74 4.65 6.64 4.81
N THR A 75 4.54 7.78 4.18
CA THR A 75 5.39 8.15 3.04
C THR A 75 6.16 9.41 3.41
N GLY A 76 6.94 9.94 2.48
CA GLY A 76 7.75 11.11 2.79
C GLY A 76 6.96 12.30 3.32
N LYS A 77 5.87 12.66 2.64
CA LYS A 77 5.11 13.87 2.98
C LYS A 77 3.68 13.61 3.41
N VAL A 78 3.23 12.38 3.32
CA VAL A 78 1.82 12.06 3.46
C VAL A 78 1.65 10.86 4.38
N ARG A 79 0.59 10.89 5.18
CA ARG A 79 0.15 9.75 5.99
C ARG A 79 -1.18 9.27 5.44
N ILE A 80 -1.29 7.96 5.28
CA ILE A 80 -2.47 7.33 4.72
C ILE A 80 -3.09 6.42 5.77
N GLU A 81 -4.39 6.54 6.01
CA GLU A 81 -5.11 5.76 7.02
C GLU A 81 -6.28 5.03 6.37
N VAL A 82 -6.36 3.73 6.59
CA VAL A 82 -7.45 2.92 6.04
C VAL A 82 -7.88 1.85 7.04
N LEU A 83 -9.08 1.34 6.87
CA LEU A 83 -9.61 0.26 7.69
C LEU A 83 -9.75 -1.05 6.91
N GLY A 84 -9.99 -0.95 5.60
CA GLY A 84 -10.08 -2.11 4.72
C GLY A 84 -10.43 -1.63 3.33
N THR A 85 -9.43 -1.50 2.46
CA THR A 85 -9.55 -0.84 1.17
C THR A 85 -8.59 -1.46 0.18
N ALA A 86 -8.83 -1.18 -1.11
CA ALA A 86 -7.90 -1.52 -2.17
C ALA A 86 -7.57 -0.24 -2.93
N PHE A 87 -6.29 0.08 -3.03
CA PHE A 87 -5.85 1.34 -3.62
C PHE A 87 -4.39 1.26 -4.02
N ASN A 88 -3.97 2.14 -4.94
CA ASN A 88 -2.56 2.23 -5.28
C ASN A 88 -1.98 3.56 -4.79
N VAL A 89 -0.69 3.53 -4.49
CA VAL A 89 0.04 4.70 -4.01
C VAL A 89 1.31 4.82 -4.82
N ARG A 90 1.62 6.05 -5.24
CA ARG A 90 2.89 6.36 -5.88
C ARG A 90 3.47 7.56 -5.15
N SER A 91 4.60 7.36 -4.47
CA SER A 91 5.23 8.39 -3.66
C SER A 91 6.74 8.32 -3.84
N HIS A 92 7.28 9.22 -4.66
CA HIS A 92 8.71 9.25 -4.96
C HIS A 92 9.39 10.43 -4.26
N GLU A 93 10.71 10.41 -4.26
CA GLU A 93 11.49 11.42 -3.56
C GLU A 93 11.34 12.82 -4.13
N ASP A 94 10.93 12.93 -5.39
CA ASP A 94 10.77 14.23 -6.05
C ASP A 94 9.46 14.93 -5.67
N ASP A 95 8.84 14.52 -4.56
CA ASP A 95 7.59 15.07 -4.05
C ASP A 95 6.36 14.74 -4.90
N SER A 96 6.50 13.87 -5.89
CA SER A 96 5.33 13.42 -6.62
C SER A 96 4.56 12.44 -5.73
N PHE A 97 3.25 12.63 -5.67
CA PHE A 97 2.37 11.76 -4.90
C PHE A 97 1.07 11.59 -5.65
N ARG A 98 0.64 10.34 -5.76
CA ARG A 98 -0.64 10.01 -6.38
C ARG A 98 -1.20 8.79 -5.69
N LEU A 99 -2.46 8.87 -5.33
CA LEU A 99 -3.18 7.75 -4.70
C LEU A 99 -4.54 7.62 -5.37
N SER A 100 -4.87 6.43 -5.84
CA SER A 100 -6.15 6.14 -6.47
C SER A 100 -6.82 4.99 -5.76
N VAL A 101 -8.12 5.11 -5.48
CA VAL A 101 -8.86 4.14 -4.69
C VAL A 101 -9.72 3.28 -5.61
N GLN A 102 -9.52 1.96 -5.50
CA GLN A 102 -10.31 0.99 -6.24
C GLN A 102 -11.56 0.59 -5.44
N ARG A 103 -11.41 0.41 -4.13
CA ARG A 103 -12.49 -0.06 -3.26
C ARG A 103 -12.34 0.56 -1.89
N GLY A 104 -13.44 1.01 -1.31
CA GLY A 104 -13.46 1.55 0.04
C GLY A 104 -13.14 3.02 0.10
N ARG A 105 -12.59 3.46 1.22
CA ARG A 105 -12.24 4.86 1.46
C ARG A 105 -10.88 4.97 2.14
N VAL A 106 -10.16 6.01 1.78
CA VAL A 106 -8.81 6.27 2.28
C VAL A 106 -8.74 7.70 2.80
N LYS A 107 -8.16 7.87 3.98
CA LYS A 107 -7.88 9.21 4.50
C LYS A 107 -6.43 9.54 4.23
N VAL A 108 -6.19 10.63 3.51
CA VAL A 108 -4.85 11.08 3.16
C VAL A 108 -4.60 12.40 3.87
N SER A 109 -3.52 12.47 4.65
CA SER A 109 -3.19 13.66 5.42
C SER A 109 -1.78 14.12 5.12
N LEU A 110 -1.60 15.42 4.95
CA LEU A 110 -0.26 16.00 4.87
C LEU A 110 0.36 16.00 6.26
N LYS A 111 1.64 15.62 6.33
CA LYS A 111 2.35 15.66 7.62
C LYS A 111 2.59 17.07 8.09
N GLN A 112 2.66 18.01 7.16
CA GLN A 112 2.80 19.42 7.47
C GLN A 112 1.63 20.18 6.87
N GLY A 113 1.11 21.16 7.60
CA GLY A 113 0.00 21.96 7.12
C GLY A 113 -1.38 21.47 7.49
N GLY A 114 -1.50 20.25 7.95
CA GLY A 114 -2.74 19.75 8.52
C GLY A 114 -3.88 19.45 7.56
N GLN A 115 -3.66 19.51 6.25
CA GLN A 115 -4.72 19.19 5.30
C GLN A 115 -4.99 17.69 5.29
N SER A 116 -6.27 17.31 5.27
CA SER A 116 -6.69 15.92 5.14
C SER A 116 -7.78 15.83 4.08
N VAL A 117 -7.75 14.75 3.31
CA VAL A 117 -8.74 14.50 2.26
C VAL A 117 -9.22 13.07 2.37
N LEU A 118 -10.52 12.88 2.26
CA LEU A 118 -11.11 11.55 2.19
C LEU A 118 -11.30 11.17 0.72
N VAL A 119 -10.72 10.04 0.32
CA VAL A 119 -10.75 9.59 -1.07
C VAL A 119 -11.58 8.31 -1.14
N SER A 120 -12.64 8.33 -1.94
CA SER A 120 -13.50 7.15 -2.11
C SER A 120 -13.20 6.45 -3.42
N ALA A 121 -13.81 5.27 -3.59
CA ALA A 121 -13.59 4.46 -4.79
C ALA A 121 -13.88 5.27 -6.05
N GLY A 122 -13.02 5.15 -7.04
CA GLY A 122 -13.14 5.88 -8.30
C GLY A 122 -12.52 7.27 -8.27
N LYS A 123 -11.92 7.67 -7.14
CA LYS A 123 -11.29 8.98 -7.00
C LYS A 123 -9.78 8.87 -6.87
N THR A 124 -9.11 9.94 -7.21
CA THR A 124 -7.65 10.04 -7.14
C THR A 124 -7.28 11.32 -6.42
N VAL A 125 -6.27 11.25 -5.57
CA VAL A 125 -5.70 12.44 -4.93
C VAL A 125 -4.25 12.58 -5.36
N THR A 126 -3.85 13.82 -5.66
CA THR A 126 -2.46 14.14 -6.01
C THR A 126 -1.99 15.29 -5.14
N LEU A 127 -0.66 15.40 -4.99
CA LEU A 127 -0.06 16.52 -4.28
C LEU A 127 0.45 17.52 -5.30
N GLN A 128 -0.10 18.74 -5.28
CA GLN A 128 0.30 19.80 -6.18
C GLN A 128 0.47 21.08 -5.39
N ALA A 129 1.60 21.75 -5.56
CA ALA A 129 1.88 23.01 -4.87
C ALA A 129 1.65 22.89 -3.36
N ARG A 130 2.07 21.79 -2.77
CA ARG A 130 1.95 21.49 -1.33
C ARG A 130 0.51 21.37 -0.86
N GLN A 131 -0.42 21.10 -1.78
CA GLN A 131 -1.82 20.87 -1.44
C GLN A 131 -2.30 19.57 -2.07
N LEU A 132 -3.17 18.87 -1.33
CA LEU A 132 -3.81 17.67 -1.84
C LEU A 132 -4.98 18.06 -2.71
N GLN A 133 -5.07 17.48 -3.91
CA GLN A 133 -6.13 17.77 -4.86
C GLN A 133 -6.82 16.48 -5.26
N LEU A 134 -8.15 16.51 -5.18
CA LEU A 134 -9.00 15.35 -5.47
C LEU A 134 -9.55 15.45 -6.89
N SER A 135 -9.55 14.33 -7.61
CA SER A 135 -10.09 14.25 -8.96
C SER A 135 -10.68 12.88 -9.21
N GLU A 136 -11.33 12.71 -10.36
CA GLU A 136 -11.83 11.41 -10.78
C GLU A 136 -10.66 10.57 -11.29
N THR A 137 -10.73 9.25 -11.08
CA THR A 137 -9.74 8.36 -11.65
C THR A 137 -10.00 8.24 -13.15
N GLU A 138 -9.04 8.66 -13.96
CA GLU A 138 -9.23 8.71 -15.40
C GLU A 138 -8.99 7.39 -16.10
N ASP A 139 -8.08 6.59 -15.57
CA ASP A 139 -7.68 5.34 -16.21
C ASP A 139 -8.27 4.15 -15.46
N SER A 140 -9.28 3.51 -16.05
CA SER A 140 -9.91 2.35 -15.42
C SER A 140 -8.98 1.15 -15.36
N ASP A 141 -7.90 1.13 -16.14
CA ASP A 141 -6.93 0.05 -16.14
C ASP A 141 -5.78 0.30 -15.19
N GLU A 142 -5.80 1.41 -14.46
CA GLU A 142 -4.70 1.77 -13.57
C GLU A 142 -4.34 0.68 -12.58
N PHE A 143 -5.33 -0.07 -12.10
CA PHE A 143 -5.11 -1.11 -11.10
C PHE A 143 -4.66 -2.43 -11.70
N ARG A 144 -4.92 -2.67 -12.98
CA ARG A 144 -4.61 -3.94 -13.61
C ARG A 144 -3.11 -4.18 -13.78
N GLN A 145 -2.36 -3.11 -13.89
CA GLN A 145 -0.91 -3.24 -14.07
C GLN A 145 -0.24 -3.99 -12.93
N TYR A 146 -0.84 -3.97 -11.74
CA TYR A 146 -0.26 -4.59 -10.56
C TYR A 146 -0.42 -6.10 -10.55
N THR A 147 -1.31 -6.66 -11.36
CA THR A 147 -1.57 -8.09 -11.38
C THR A 147 -1.18 -8.77 -12.68
N LYS A 148 -0.60 -8.03 -13.63
CA LYS A 148 -0.26 -8.61 -14.91
C LYS A 148 0.99 -9.47 -14.90
N ASN A 149 1.96 -9.12 -14.10
CA ASN A 149 3.24 -9.84 -14.03
C ASN A 149 3.73 -9.77 -12.61
N ILE A 150 3.46 -10.81 -11.84
CA ILE A 150 3.73 -10.79 -10.41
C ILE A 150 4.68 -11.92 -10.01
N ARG A 151 5.34 -11.71 -8.89
CA ARG A 151 6.28 -12.63 -8.29
C ARG A 151 6.00 -12.66 -6.81
N PHE A 152 5.91 -13.85 -6.23
CA PHE A 152 5.61 -13.99 -4.81
C PHE A 152 6.88 -14.07 -3.99
N LYS A 153 6.84 -13.47 -2.81
CA LYS A 153 7.87 -13.58 -1.81
C LYS A 153 7.45 -14.64 -0.82
N ASP A 154 8.33 -15.61 -0.54
CA ASP A 154 8.07 -16.64 0.47
C ASP A 154 6.68 -17.27 0.33
N GLU A 155 6.38 -17.70 -0.87
CA GLU A 155 5.05 -18.17 -1.17
C GLU A 155 4.65 -19.35 -0.36
N CYS A 156 3.43 -19.33 0.15
CA CYS A 156 2.72 -20.54 0.49
C CYS A 156 1.53 -20.64 -0.45
N LEU A 157 1.02 -21.86 -0.59
CA LEU A 157 -0.06 -22.11 -1.53
C LEU A 157 -1.29 -21.26 -1.23
N GLU A 158 -1.57 -21.02 0.03
CA GLU A 158 -2.74 -20.22 0.40
C GLU A 158 -2.64 -18.78 -0.09
N ASP A 159 -1.47 -18.18 -0.01
CA ASP A 159 -1.27 -16.82 -0.48
C ASP A 159 -1.42 -16.75 -1.99
N ILE A 160 -0.88 -17.73 -2.70
CA ILE A 160 -1.00 -17.79 -4.15
C ILE A 160 -2.46 -17.93 -4.56
N LEU A 161 -3.19 -18.84 -3.91
CA LEU A 161 -4.59 -19.06 -4.22
C LEU A 161 -5.45 -17.82 -3.93
N ARG A 162 -5.14 -17.09 -2.87
CA ARG A 162 -5.88 -15.88 -2.57
C ARG A 162 -5.75 -14.85 -3.70
N VAL A 163 -4.56 -14.65 -4.21
CA VAL A 163 -4.33 -13.70 -5.28
C VAL A 163 -4.98 -14.19 -6.58
N VAL A 164 -4.84 -15.47 -6.89
CA VAL A 164 -5.45 -16.05 -8.08
C VAL A 164 -6.96 -15.91 -8.04
N ASN A 165 -7.58 -16.20 -6.90
CA ASN A 165 -9.03 -16.06 -6.76
C ASN A 165 -9.52 -14.64 -6.93
N ALA A 166 -8.71 -13.66 -6.54
CA ALA A 166 -9.09 -12.25 -6.67
C ALA A 166 -8.93 -11.76 -8.11
N GLU A 167 -7.93 -12.27 -8.84
CA GLU A 167 -7.54 -11.70 -10.14
C GLU A 167 -7.47 -12.74 -11.25
N ALA A 168 -8.18 -13.85 -11.11
CA ALA A 168 -8.00 -15.03 -11.95
C ALA A 168 -7.94 -14.79 -13.47
N PRO A 169 -8.81 -13.96 -14.07
CA PRO A 169 -8.80 -13.87 -15.55
C PRO A 169 -7.58 -13.18 -16.11
N THR A 170 -6.84 -12.42 -15.32
CA THR A 170 -5.76 -11.58 -15.84
C THR A 170 -4.39 -11.92 -15.27
N LEU A 171 -4.32 -12.93 -14.41
CA LEU A 171 -3.11 -13.19 -13.64
C LEU A 171 -2.04 -13.93 -14.47
N GLN A 172 -0.81 -13.43 -14.44
CA GLN A 172 0.38 -14.14 -14.91
C GLN A 172 1.33 -14.26 -13.74
N ILE A 173 1.63 -15.48 -13.33
CA ILE A 173 2.42 -15.73 -12.12
C ILE A 173 3.83 -16.14 -12.48
N GLN A 174 4.82 -15.47 -11.85
CA GLN A 174 6.22 -15.89 -11.86
C GLN A 174 6.59 -16.26 -10.43
N VAL A 175 7.10 -17.46 -10.25
CA VAL A 175 7.53 -17.91 -8.92
C VAL A 175 9.00 -17.55 -8.75
N ALA A 176 9.29 -16.83 -7.70
CA ALA A 176 10.65 -16.39 -7.43
C ALA A 176 11.49 -17.48 -6.78
#